data_59d7d8ee0caf963ea7d64a964c57e8b5
#
_entry.id   59d7d8ee0caf963ea7d64a964c57e8b5
#
_cell.length_a   1.000
_cell.length_b   1.000
_cell.length_c   1.000
_cell.angle_alpha   90.00
_cell.angle_beta   90.00
_cell.angle_gamma   90.00
#
_symmetry.space_group_name_H-M   'P 1'
#
loop_
_entity.id
_entity.type
_entity.pdbx_description
1 polymer ?
#
loop_
_entity_poly.entity_id
_entity_poly.type
_entity_poly.pdbx_seq_one_letter_code
_entity_poly.pdbx_strand_id
1 'polypeptide(L)'
;MEIFKGKPFEVLDVMNIDRMKELVESFKPDTIMHMAALLSAVAESKPLIAWNLNMGGLVNALEVAREYDLQFFTPSSIGAFGPTTPKDDTPQVTIQRPTTMYGVNKVSGELLCDYYYHKFGVDTRGVRFPGLISHVKEPGGGTTDYAVDIYFQAVSYTHLTLPTTPYV
;
A
#
# COMPACT_ATOMS: atom_id res chain seq x y z
N MET A 1 19.57 -4.84 4.72
CA MET A 1 18.52 -5.36 5.64
C MET A 1 19.06 -5.65 7.05
N GLU A 2 19.85 -4.74 7.59
CA GLU A 2 20.40 -4.91 8.96
C GLU A 2 19.33 -4.80 10.06
N ILE A 3 18.24 -4.04 9.80
CA ILE A 3 17.14 -3.81 10.77
C ILE A 3 16.47 -5.12 11.22
N PHE A 4 16.46 -6.15 10.37
CA PHE A 4 15.85 -7.44 10.66
C PHE A 4 16.85 -8.51 11.11
N LYS A 5 18.14 -8.18 11.25
CA LYS A 5 19.17 -9.14 11.69
C LYS A 5 18.83 -9.68 13.08
N GLY A 6 18.68 -11.00 13.16
CA GLY A 6 18.30 -11.67 14.42
C GLY A 6 16.81 -11.60 14.78
N LYS A 7 15.95 -11.05 13.89
CA LYS A 7 14.50 -11.14 14.03
C LYS A 7 13.97 -12.35 13.27
N PRO A 8 12.88 -12.98 13.73
CA PRO A 8 12.22 -14.02 12.98
C PRO A 8 11.79 -13.50 11.59
N PHE A 9 12.10 -14.26 10.55
CA PHE A 9 11.76 -13.91 9.17
C PHE A 9 11.33 -15.14 8.41
N GLU A 10 10.17 -15.05 7.76
CA GLU A 10 9.63 -16.10 6.91
C GLU A 10 9.18 -15.51 5.57
N VAL A 11 9.31 -16.29 4.51
CA VAL A 11 8.80 -15.91 3.19
C VAL A 11 7.33 -16.25 3.11
N LEU A 12 6.52 -15.27 2.72
CA LEU A 12 5.08 -15.41 2.55
C LEU A 12 4.64 -14.79 1.22
N ASP A 13 3.93 -15.59 0.41
CA ASP A 13 3.11 -15.08 -0.67
C ASP A 13 1.74 -14.72 -0.10
N VAL A 14 1.34 -13.45 -0.22
CA VAL A 14 0.06 -12.95 0.30
C VAL A 14 -1.16 -13.60 -0.36
N MET A 15 -0.96 -14.27 -1.50
CA MET A 15 -2.00 -15.06 -2.16
C MET A 15 -2.18 -16.44 -1.53
N ASN A 16 -1.24 -16.90 -0.69
CA ASN A 16 -1.31 -18.18 0.00
C ASN A 16 -1.87 -17.99 1.42
N ILE A 17 -3.19 -18.06 1.54
CA ILE A 17 -3.89 -17.87 2.81
C ILE A 17 -3.55 -18.95 3.84
N ASP A 18 -3.35 -20.21 3.41
CA ASP A 18 -3.03 -21.30 4.33
C ASP A 18 -1.66 -21.09 4.97
N ARG A 19 -0.66 -20.68 4.18
CA ARG A 19 0.66 -20.31 4.72
C ARG A 19 0.59 -19.12 5.67
N MET A 20 -0.28 -18.15 5.38
CA MET A 20 -0.48 -17.00 6.28
C MET A 20 -1.03 -17.45 7.63
N LYS A 21 -2.00 -18.39 7.66
CA LYS A 21 -2.54 -18.97 8.89
C LYS A 21 -1.49 -19.75 9.68
N GLU A 22 -0.70 -20.61 9.01
CA GLU A 22 0.41 -21.33 9.65
C GLU A 22 1.39 -20.37 10.36
N LEU A 23 1.72 -19.24 9.72
CA LEU A 23 2.59 -18.22 10.31
C LEU A 23 1.94 -17.53 11.50
N VAL A 24 0.66 -17.20 11.42
CA VAL A 24 -0.08 -16.64 12.57
C VAL A 24 -0.10 -17.61 13.74
N GLU A 25 -0.34 -18.88 13.51
CA GLU A 25 -0.31 -19.92 14.56
C GLU A 25 1.08 -20.09 15.18
N SER A 26 2.13 -19.99 14.36
CA SER A 26 3.52 -20.11 14.81
C SER A 26 4.01 -18.91 15.59
N PHE A 27 3.76 -17.69 15.08
CA PHE A 27 4.29 -16.45 15.68
C PHE A 27 3.36 -15.80 16.68
N LYS A 28 2.06 -16.12 16.66
CA LYS A 28 1.01 -15.54 17.51
C LYS A 28 1.06 -14.02 17.57
N PRO A 29 1.01 -13.32 16.44
CA PRO A 29 1.01 -11.87 16.41
C PRO A 29 -0.31 -11.32 16.95
N ASP A 30 -0.29 -10.08 17.44
CA ASP A 30 -1.50 -9.32 17.79
C ASP A 30 -2.01 -8.48 16.63
N THR A 31 -1.15 -8.21 15.65
CA THR A 31 -1.43 -7.27 14.56
C THR A 31 -0.85 -7.76 13.23
N ILE A 32 -1.64 -7.64 12.17
CA ILE A 32 -1.16 -7.79 10.79
C ILE A 32 -0.93 -6.39 10.21
N MET A 33 0.31 -6.11 9.78
CA MET A 33 0.63 -4.93 8.98
C MET A 33 0.77 -5.33 7.51
N HIS A 34 -0.33 -5.22 6.75
CA HIS A 34 -0.38 -5.61 5.35
C HIS A 34 0.24 -4.52 4.45
N MET A 35 1.52 -4.69 4.14
CA MET A 35 2.31 -3.73 3.34
C MET A 35 2.50 -4.19 1.88
N ALA A 36 2.11 -5.42 1.55
CA ALA A 36 2.32 -6.01 0.24
C ALA A 36 1.38 -5.40 -0.81
N ALA A 37 1.94 -4.76 -1.82
CA ALA A 37 1.18 -4.23 -2.95
C ALA A 37 2.09 -3.98 -4.16
N LEU A 38 1.54 -4.08 -5.36
CA LEU A 38 2.13 -3.50 -6.56
C LEU A 38 1.84 -2.01 -6.59
N LEU A 39 2.89 -1.22 -6.79
CA LEU A 39 2.83 0.25 -6.79
C LEU A 39 2.34 0.80 -8.13
N SER A 40 2.10 2.10 -8.17
CA SER A 40 1.40 2.80 -9.25
C SER A 40 1.91 2.49 -10.67
N ALA A 41 3.20 2.61 -10.94
CA ALA A 41 3.73 2.37 -12.29
C ALA A 41 3.52 0.92 -12.78
N VAL A 42 3.73 -0.06 -11.90
CA VAL A 42 3.50 -1.47 -12.21
C VAL A 42 2.00 -1.76 -12.32
N ALA A 43 1.18 -1.16 -11.47
CA ALA A 43 -0.27 -1.33 -11.50
C ALA A 43 -0.87 -0.82 -12.82
N GLU A 44 -0.39 0.30 -13.35
CA GLU A 44 -0.85 0.81 -14.65
C GLU A 44 -0.38 -0.06 -15.81
N SER A 45 0.85 -0.58 -15.76
CA SER A 45 1.35 -1.44 -16.84
C SER A 45 0.71 -2.83 -16.87
N LYS A 46 0.22 -3.32 -15.72
CA LYS A 46 -0.36 -4.67 -15.54
C LYS A 46 -1.60 -4.63 -14.64
N PRO A 47 -2.70 -3.97 -15.07
CA PRO A 47 -3.82 -3.64 -14.18
C PRO A 47 -4.51 -4.86 -13.57
N LEU A 48 -4.71 -5.94 -14.33
CA LEU A 48 -5.36 -7.15 -13.83
C LEU A 48 -4.48 -7.91 -12.82
N ILE A 49 -3.17 -7.92 -13.04
CA ILE A 49 -2.23 -8.54 -12.09
C ILE A 49 -2.21 -7.72 -10.79
N ALA A 50 -2.18 -6.39 -10.91
CA ALA A 50 -2.23 -5.51 -9.76
C ALA A 50 -3.54 -5.67 -8.98
N TRP A 51 -4.68 -5.73 -9.66
CA TRP A 51 -5.96 -5.99 -9.02
C TRP A 51 -5.96 -7.31 -8.24
N ASN A 52 -5.57 -8.40 -8.90
CA ASN A 52 -5.59 -9.71 -8.27
C ASN A 52 -4.67 -9.77 -7.05
N LEU A 53 -3.44 -9.26 -7.15
CA LEU A 53 -2.50 -9.30 -6.04
C LEU A 53 -2.90 -8.34 -4.91
N ASN A 54 -3.19 -7.07 -5.24
CA ASN A 54 -3.46 -6.05 -4.24
C ASN A 54 -4.79 -6.33 -3.52
N MET A 55 -5.82 -6.74 -4.23
CA MET A 55 -7.13 -7.01 -3.64
C MET A 55 -7.22 -8.43 -3.06
N GLY A 56 -6.71 -9.44 -3.78
CA GLY A 56 -6.70 -10.82 -3.29
C GLY A 56 -5.85 -10.97 -2.02
N GLY A 57 -4.63 -10.42 -2.01
CA GLY A 57 -3.77 -10.43 -0.82
C GLY A 57 -4.37 -9.68 0.37
N LEU A 58 -5.03 -8.53 0.10
CA LEU A 58 -5.74 -7.77 1.13
C LEU A 58 -6.89 -8.58 1.74
N VAL A 59 -7.73 -9.20 0.90
CA VAL A 59 -8.86 -10.02 1.37
C VAL A 59 -8.35 -11.21 2.19
N ASN A 60 -7.31 -11.91 1.73
CA ASN A 60 -6.71 -13.01 2.49
C ASN A 60 -6.25 -12.55 3.87
N ALA A 61 -5.56 -11.42 3.94
CA ALA A 61 -5.06 -10.89 5.20
C ALA A 61 -6.19 -10.42 6.15
N LEU A 62 -7.26 -9.83 5.60
CA LEU A 62 -8.46 -9.46 6.37
C LEU A 62 -9.21 -10.69 6.89
N GLU A 63 -9.34 -11.75 6.09
CA GLU A 63 -9.96 -13.00 6.53
C GLU A 63 -9.16 -13.67 7.66
N VAL A 64 -7.82 -13.66 7.55
CA VAL A 64 -6.96 -14.16 8.63
C VAL A 64 -7.08 -13.29 9.88
N ALA A 65 -7.08 -11.96 9.73
CA ALA A 65 -7.27 -11.06 10.86
C ALA A 65 -8.62 -11.31 11.57
N ARG A 66 -9.68 -11.55 10.79
CA ARG A 66 -11.01 -11.87 11.30
C ARG A 66 -11.04 -13.22 12.04
N GLU A 67 -10.40 -14.24 11.47
CA GLU A 67 -10.42 -15.61 12.02
C GLU A 67 -9.65 -15.73 13.33
N TYR A 68 -8.53 -14.97 13.45
CA TYR A 68 -7.64 -15.02 14.61
C TYR A 68 -7.78 -13.81 15.56
N ASP A 69 -8.81 -12.98 15.37
CA ASP A 69 -9.09 -11.77 16.18
C ASP A 69 -7.87 -10.83 16.29
N LEU A 70 -7.26 -10.54 15.14
CA LEU A 70 -6.07 -9.69 15.07
C LEU A 70 -6.43 -8.26 14.68
N GLN A 71 -5.66 -7.31 15.18
CA GLN A 71 -5.67 -5.94 14.63
C GLN A 71 -5.12 -5.96 13.20
N PHE A 72 -5.64 -5.07 12.37
CA PHE A 72 -5.25 -4.99 10.97
C PHE A 72 -4.87 -3.57 10.57
N PHE A 73 -3.68 -3.41 10.00
CA PHE A 73 -3.25 -2.15 9.41
C PHE A 73 -2.89 -2.32 7.94
N THR A 74 -3.39 -1.42 7.10
CA THR A 74 -2.95 -1.32 5.70
C THR A 74 -2.78 0.13 5.27
N PRO A 75 -1.70 0.48 4.56
CA PRO A 75 -1.52 1.84 4.07
C PRO A 75 -2.41 2.12 2.88
N SER A 76 -3.18 3.20 2.97
CA SER A 76 -3.77 3.85 1.82
C SER A 76 -2.80 4.90 1.24
N SER A 77 -3.27 5.74 0.35
CA SER A 77 -2.46 6.71 -0.38
C SER A 77 -3.30 7.92 -0.79
N ILE A 78 -2.66 9.06 -0.98
CA ILE A 78 -3.27 10.19 -1.70
C ILE A 78 -3.68 9.80 -3.13
N GLY A 79 -3.14 8.72 -3.69
CA GLY A 79 -3.61 8.13 -4.95
C GLY A 79 -5.07 7.66 -4.94
N ALA A 80 -5.71 7.56 -3.77
CA ALA A 80 -7.14 7.31 -3.62
C ALA A 80 -8.01 8.52 -4.04
N PHE A 81 -7.42 9.70 -4.12
CA PHE A 81 -8.09 10.90 -4.60
C PHE A 81 -8.11 10.95 -6.13
N GLY A 82 -9.02 11.74 -6.68
CA GLY A 82 -9.16 11.90 -8.12
C GLY A 82 -9.33 13.35 -8.53
N PRO A 83 -9.52 13.62 -9.83
CA PRO A 83 -9.63 14.98 -10.37
C PRO A 83 -10.76 15.83 -9.76
N THR A 84 -11.80 15.18 -9.23
CA THR A 84 -12.97 15.84 -8.63
C THR A 84 -12.86 16.00 -7.11
N THR A 85 -11.80 15.50 -6.49
CA THR A 85 -11.52 15.71 -5.07
C THR A 85 -11.09 17.17 -4.85
N PRO A 86 -11.62 17.89 -3.83
CA PRO A 86 -11.12 19.21 -3.49
C PRO A 86 -9.60 19.20 -3.27
N LYS A 87 -8.89 20.16 -3.87
CA LYS A 87 -7.42 20.21 -3.80
C LYS A 87 -6.89 20.95 -2.58
N ASP A 88 -7.64 21.95 -2.15
CA ASP A 88 -7.30 22.76 -0.98
C ASP A 88 -8.10 22.26 0.21
N ASP A 89 -7.46 22.15 1.36
CA ASP A 89 -8.06 21.70 2.63
C ASP A 89 -8.89 20.42 2.47
N THR A 90 -8.37 19.44 1.73
CA THR A 90 -9.07 18.18 1.42
C THR A 90 -9.62 17.52 2.68
N PRO A 91 -10.96 17.40 2.83
CA PRO A 91 -11.53 16.80 4.03
C PRO A 91 -11.27 15.29 4.11
N GLN A 92 -11.30 14.75 5.33
CA GLN A 92 -11.15 13.31 5.55
C GLN A 92 -12.22 12.50 4.79
N VAL A 93 -13.46 12.95 4.86
CA VAL A 93 -14.59 12.38 4.11
C VAL A 93 -14.79 13.22 2.86
N THR A 94 -14.48 12.68 1.71
CA THR A 94 -14.49 13.40 0.44
C THR A 94 -14.72 12.46 -0.74
N ILE A 95 -14.90 13.04 -1.93
CA ILE A 95 -15.06 12.27 -3.17
C ILE A 95 -13.74 11.59 -3.53
N GLN A 96 -13.77 10.27 -3.65
CA GLN A 96 -12.67 9.43 -4.07
C GLN A 96 -13.02 8.79 -5.42
N ARG A 97 -12.57 9.41 -6.51
CA ARG A 97 -12.76 8.92 -7.89
C ARG A 97 -11.43 8.93 -8.63
N PRO A 98 -10.48 8.09 -8.21
CA PRO A 98 -9.19 8.00 -8.87
C PRO A 98 -9.34 7.50 -10.30
N THR A 99 -8.40 7.86 -11.16
CA THR A 99 -8.34 7.47 -12.57
C THR A 99 -7.26 6.43 -12.84
N THR A 100 -6.56 5.97 -11.79
CA THR A 100 -5.51 4.97 -11.88
C THR A 100 -5.93 3.65 -11.24
N MET A 101 -5.42 2.51 -11.74
CA MET A 101 -5.68 1.19 -11.15
C MET A 101 -5.18 1.12 -9.70
N TYR A 102 -4.03 1.71 -9.43
CA TYR A 102 -3.50 1.81 -8.06
C TYR A 102 -4.47 2.56 -7.12
N GLY A 103 -4.96 3.71 -7.58
CA GLY A 103 -5.94 4.49 -6.81
C GLY A 103 -7.24 3.73 -6.58
N VAL A 104 -7.75 3.05 -7.61
CA VAL A 104 -8.95 2.18 -7.50
C VAL A 104 -8.72 1.10 -6.45
N ASN A 105 -7.55 0.43 -6.44
CA ASN A 105 -7.23 -0.57 -5.41
C ASN A 105 -7.21 0.06 -4.01
N LYS A 106 -6.65 1.27 -3.85
CA LYS A 106 -6.60 1.94 -2.55
C LYS A 106 -7.99 2.30 -2.02
N VAL A 107 -8.87 2.86 -2.85
CA VAL A 107 -10.27 3.14 -2.47
C VAL A 107 -11.00 1.85 -2.11
N SER A 108 -10.88 0.81 -2.95
CA SER A 108 -11.51 -0.48 -2.68
C SER A 108 -11.01 -1.09 -1.36
N GLY A 109 -9.71 -0.94 -1.08
CA GLY A 109 -9.10 -1.40 0.16
C GLY A 109 -9.63 -0.68 1.40
N GLU A 110 -9.79 0.66 1.34
CA GLU A 110 -10.41 1.44 2.42
C GLU A 110 -11.84 0.97 2.69
N LEU A 111 -12.65 0.83 1.64
CA LEU A 111 -14.04 0.37 1.75
C LEU A 111 -14.14 -1.06 2.30
N LEU A 112 -13.22 -1.95 1.93
CA LEU A 112 -13.16 -3.30 2.50
C LEU A 112 -12.80 -3.26 3.99
N CYS A 113 -11.84 -2.45 4.40
CA CYS A 113 -11.48 -2.28 5.80
C CYS A 113 -12.69 -1.77 6.62
N ASP A 114 -13.41 -0.76 6.12
CA ASP A 114 -14.62 -0.27 6.75
C ASP A 114 -15.70 -1.37 6.84
N TYR A 115 -15.88 -2.15 5.77
CA TYR A 115 -16.82 -3.26 5.76
C TYR A 115 -16.47 -4.32 6.81
N TYR A 116 -15.19 -4.73 6.89
CA TYR A 116 -14.74 -5.72 7.87
C TYR A 116 -14.89 -5.23 9.31
N TYR A 117 -14.62 -3.95 9.54
CA TYR A 117 -14.87 -3.32 10.83
C TYR A 117 -16.36 -3.38 11.22
N HIS A 118 -17.24 -2.88 10.35
CA HIS A 118 -18.67 -2.78 10.66
C HIS A 118 -19.38 -4.15 10.70
N LYS A 119 -18.98 -5.06 9.81
CA LYS A 119 -19.66 -6.37 9.68
C LYS A 119 -19.13 -7.41 10.63
N PHE A 120 -17.83 -7.44 10.86
CA PHE A 120 -17.15 -8.51 11.58
C PHE A 120 -16.44 -8.04 12.85
N GLY A 121 -16.36 -6.75 13.10
CA GLY A 121 -15.67 -6.18 14.29
C GLY A 121 -14.15 -6.21 14.22
N VAL A 122 -13.56 -6.44 13.05
CA VAL A 122 -12.10 -6.42 12.90
C VAL A 122 -11.59 -5.00 13.13
N ASP A 123 -10.63 -4.81 14.03
CA ASP A 123 -9.99 -3.51 14.28
C ASP A 123 -9.08 -3.12 13.11
N THR A 124 -9.68 -2.58 12.05
CA THR A 124 -8.97 -2.13 10.85
C THR A 124 -8.54 -0.68 10.97
N ARG A 125 -7.28 -0.41 10.62
CA ARG A 125 -6.71 0.94 10.64
C ARG A 125 -5.92 1.20 9.37
N GLY A 126 -5.89 2.45 8.93
CA GLY A 126 -5.15 2.86 7.74
C GLY A 126 -4.80 4.33 7.75
N VAL A 127 -3.83 4.71 6.92
CA VAL A 127 -3.40 6.09 6.72
C VAL A 127 -3.24 6.33 5.22
N ARG A 128 -3.78 7.42 4.71
CA ARG A 128 -3.53 7.89 3.34
C ARG A 128 -2.18 8.58 3.30
N PHE A 129 -1.13 7.82 2.99
CA PHE A 129 0.21 8.39 2.91
C PHE A 129 0.33 9.35 1.72
N PRO A 130 0.97 10.51 1.93
CA PRO A 130 1.45 11.37 0.84
C PRO A 130 2.69 10.76 0.19
N GLY A 131 3.40 11.52 -0.64
CA GLY A 131 4.73 11.14 -1.13
C GLY A 131 5.70 10.91 0.02
N LEU A 132 6.22 9.69 0.12
CA LEU A 132 7.17 9.33 1.16
C LEU A 132 8.59 9.71 0.72
N ILE A 133 9.35 10.30 1.63
CA ILE A 133 10.76 10.65 1.42
C ILE A 133 11.63 9.63 2.15
N SER A 134 12.63 9.10 1.45
CA SER A 134 13.64 8.21 2.03
C SER A 134 15.04 8.73 1.72
N HIS A 135 15.93 8.70 2.73
CA HIS A 135 17.35 9.02 2.56
C HIS A 135 18.22 7.76 2.44
N VAL A 136 17.62 6.58 2.64
CA VAL A 136 18.35 5.30 2.63
C VAL A 136 18.04 4.49 1.38
N LYS A 137 16.79 4.53 0.93
CA LYS A 137 16.35 3.75 -0.22
C LYS A 137 16.26 4.65 -1.45
N GLU A 138 16.92 4.22 -2.52
CA GLU A 138 16.79 4.84 -3.84
C GLU A 138 15.34 4.79 -4.36
N PRO A 139 14.96 5.74 -5.23
CA PRO A 139 13.66 5.76 -5.89
C PRO A 139 13.38 4.42 -6.60
N GLY A 140 12.16 3.93 -6.53
CA GLY A 140 11.85 2.58 -6.99
C GLY A 140 10.55 2.43 -7.81
N GLY A 141 10.06 3.51 -8.43
CA GLY A 141 8.89 3.47 -9.33
C GLY A 141 7.57 3.97 -8.71
N GLY A 142 7.64 4.74 -7.64
CA GLY A 142 6.50 5.52 -7.13
C GLY A 142 6.33 6.82 -7.93
N THR A 143 5.11 7.32 -8.06
CA THR A 143 4.81 8.56 -8.81
C THR A 143 5.44 9.81 -8.20
N THR A 144 5.81 9.79 -6.93
CA THR A 144 6.44 10.90 -6.21
C THR A 144 7.95 10.71 -5.99
N ASP A 145 8.52 9.64 -6.54
CA ASP A 145 9.93 9.30 -6.35
C ASP A 145 10.88 10.35 -6.95
N TYR A 146 10.41 11.15 -7.91
CA TYR A 146 11.20 12.24 -8.48
C TYR A 146 11.69 13.22 -7.40
N ALA A 147 10.93 13.43 -6.33
CA ALA A 147 11.32 14.32 -5.23
C ALA A 147 12.49 13.75 -4.42
N VAL A 148 12.62 12.43 -4.36
CA VAL A 148 13.76 11.74 -3.74
C VAL A 148 14.92 11.65 -4.71
N ASP A 149 14.65 11.35 -5.98
CA ASP A 149 15.64 11.19 -7.04
C ASP A 149 16.48 12.47 -7.26
N ILE A 150 15.85 13.64 -7.17
CA ILE A 150 16.57 14.94 -7.24
C ILE A 150 17.76 14.96 -6.28
N TYR A 151 17.60 14.52 -5.05
CA TYR A 151 18.70 14.54 -4.07
C TYR A 151 19.76 13.49 -4.38
N PHE A 152 19.38 12.28 -4.76
CA PHE A 152 20.31 11.22 -5.14
C PHE A 152 21.14 11.62 -6.37
N GLN A 153 20.49 12.18 -7.38
CA GLN A 153 21.17 12.64 -8.60
C GLN A 153 22.10 13.85 -8.33
N ALA A 154 21.66 14.79 -7.51
CA ALA A 154 22.47 15.94 -7.13
C ALA A 154 23.75 15.53 -6.39
N VAL A 155 23.68 14.52 -5.53
CA VAL A 155 24.86 14.00 -4.80
C VAL A 155 25.80 13.21 -5.72
N SER A 156 25.25 12.46 -6.68
CA SER A 156 26.05 11.65 -7.60
C SER A 156 26.55 12.43 -8.84
N TYR A 157 26.22 13.71 -8.97
CA TYR A 157 26.59 14.55 -10.12
C TYR A 157 26.15 14.01 -11.48
N THR A 158 25.05 13.27 -11.51
CA THR A 158 24.47 12.73 -12.74
C THR A 158 23.37 13.63 -13.30
N HIS A 159 22.96 13.40 -14.54
CA HIS A 159 21.89 14.17 -15.16
C HIS A 159 20.53 13.77 -14.57
N LEU A 160 19.76 14.78 -14.13
CA LEU A 160 18.39 14.59 -13.71
C LEU A 160 17.47 14.60 -14.93
N THR A 161 16.78 13.48 -15.17
CA THR A 161 15.68 13.43 -16.13
C THR A 161 14.38 13.57 -15.36
N LEU A 162 13.77 14.75 -15.44
CA LEU A 162 12.43 14.92 -14.89
C LEU A 162 11.44 14.07 -15.71
N PRO A 163 10.49 13.38 -15.08
CA PRO A 163 9.46 12.69 -15.82
C PRO A 163 8.67 13.70 -16.64
N THR A 164 8.66 13.50 -17.95
CA THR A 164 7.94 14.35 -18.93
C THR A 164 6.49 13.90 -19.13
N THR A 165 6.04 12.92 -18.38
CA THR A 165 4.66 12.45 -18.46
C THR A 165 3.75 13.49 -17.83
N PRO A 166 2.83 14.08 -18.60
CA PRO A 166 1.81 14.95 -18.01
C PRO A 166 0.98 14.09 -17.05
N TYR A 167 0.86 14.54 -15.81
CA TYR A 167 -0.08 13.95 -14.87
C TYR A 167 -1.49 14.19 -15.43
N VAL A 168 -2.13 13.14 -15.84
CA VAL A 168 -3.53 13.12 -16.25
C VAL A 168 -4.40 12.90 -15.01
#